data_404bdbb4ef3d609fc0f8cb2f584ccfd7
#
_entry.id   404bdbb4ef3d609fc0f8cb2f584ccfd7
#
_cell.length_a   1.000
_cell.length_b   1.000
_cell.length_c   1.000
_cell.angle_alpha   90.00
_cell.angle_beta   90.00
_cell.angle_gamma   90.00
#
_symmetry.space_group_name_H-M   'P 1'
#
loop_
_entity.id
_entity.type
_entity.pdbx_description
1 polymer ?
#
loop_
_entity_poly.entity_id
_entity_poly.type
_entity_poly.pdbx_seq_one_letter_code
_entity_poly.pdbx_strand_id
1 'polypeptide(L)'
;IILLNSRTGQGSLALDRSAHKLAQDVRRAIELTLRAQPLAGCSVSGYGVYVNKNFPLEKEYTIFGDCNGNKSYDAGDVVVELLKFESGVQISDVSPNPAAHIFFTPPDPQVDIFPGNPATAQVILRLENDPSRTRTLTINKKGVIDID
;
A
#
# COMPACT_ATOMS: atom_id res chain seq x y z
N ILE A 1 33.22 -10.33 -9.03
CA ILE A 1 32.93 -8.89 -9.15
C ILE A 1 31.69 -8.67 -10.00
N ILE A 2 31.60 -9.27 -11.19
CA ILE A 2 30.43 -9.16 -12.09
C ILE A 2 29.18 -9.77 -11.43
N LEU A 3 29.32 -10.90 -10.74
CA LEU A 3 28.21 -11.56 -10.04
C LEU A 3 27.67 -10.73 -8.88
N LEU A 4 28.54 -10.04 -8.15
CA LEU A 4 28.12 -9.14 -7.07
C LEU A 4 27.36 -7.94 -7.61
N ASN A 5 27.80 -7.36 -8.71
CA ASN A 5 27.11 -6.25 -9.36
C ASN A 5 25.75 -6.68 -9.90
N SER A 6 25.63 -7.87 -10.47
CA SER A 6 24.34 -8.43 -10.94
C SER A 6 23.35 -8.62 -9.80
N ARG A 7 23.79 -9.18 -8.67
CA ARG A 7 22.94 -9.37 -7.50
C ARG A 7 22.47 -8.03 -6.92
N THR A 8 23.36 -7.06 -6.84
CA THR A 8 23.04 -5.72 -6.38
C THR A 8 22.04 -5.05 -7.32
N GLY A 9 22.24 -5.17 -8.64
CA GLY A 9 21.33 -4.65 -9.64
C GLY A 9 19.96 -5.31 -9.59
N GLN A 10 19.89 -6.63 -9.42
CA GLN A 10 18.63 -7.37 -9.31
C GLN A 10 17.85 -6.95 -8.06
N GLY A 11 18.52 -6.78 -6.92
CA GLY A 11 17.90 -6.31 -5.70
C GLY A 11 17.31 -4.90 -5.85
N SER A 12 18.06 -3.99 -6.46
CA SER A 12 17.57 -2.62 -6.74
C SER A 12 16.38 -2.61 -7.68
N LEU A 13 16.38 -3.46 -8.72
CA LEU A 13 15.26 -3.59 -9.64
C LEU A 13 14.03 -4.16 -8.94
N ALA A 14 14.19 -5.18 -8.09
CA ALA A 14 13.09 -5.75 -7.32
C ALA A 14 12.47 -4.69 -6.39
N LEU A 15 13.29 -3.87 -5.75
CA LEU A 15 12.86 -2.79 -4.89
C LEU A 15 12.08 -1.74 -5.68
N ASP A 16 12.60 -1.30 -6.84
CA ASP A 16 11.93 -0.34 -7.71
C ASP A 16 10.60 -0.87 -8.24
N ARG A 17 10.57 -2.11 -8.73
CA ARG A 17 9.34 -2.74 -9.22
C ARG A 17 8.30 -2.86 -8.13
N SER A 18 8.69 -3.24 -6.93
CA SER A 18 7.78 -3.37 -5.79
C SER A 18 7.17 -2.02 -5.41
N ALA A 19 7.97 -0.96 -5.38
CA ALA A 19 7.48 0.38 -5.09
C ALA A 19 6.49 0.87 -6.17
N HIS A 20 6.81 0.68 -7.44
CA HIS A 20 5.93 1.07 -8.55
C HIS A 20 4.65 0.26 -8.59
N LYS A 21 4.73 -1.04 -8.27
CA LYS A 21 3.53 -1.89 -8.19
C LYS A 21 2.62 -1.46 -7.05
N LEU A 22 3.17 -1.14 -5.90
CA LEU A 22 2.37 -0.60 -4.79
C LEU A 22 1.66 0.68 -5.22
N ALA A 23 2.36 1.60 -5.89
CA ALA A 23 1.77 2.82 -6.42
C ALA A 23 0.64 2.53 -7.41
N GLN A 24 0.83 1.57 -8.32
CA GLN A 24 -0.22 1.16 -9.26
C GLN A 24 -1.43 0.60 -8.55
N ASP A 25 -1.24 -0.19 -7.51
CA ASP A 25 -2.34 -0.80 -6.77
C ASP A 25 -3.08 0.23 -5.90
N VAL A 26 -2.39 1.25 -5.40
CA VAL A 26 -3.05 2.41 -4.78
C VAL A 26 -3.95 3.12 -5.79
N ARG A 27 -3.45 3.37 -7.00
CA ARG A 27 -4.26 3.96 -8.09
C ARG A 27 -5.42 3.07 -8.48
N ARG A 28 -5.24 1.76 -8.45
CA ARG A 28 -6.32 0.79 -8.70
C ARG A 28 -7.41 0.90 -7.65
N ALA A 29 -7.08 1.05 -6.39
CA ALA A 29 -8.07 1.26 -5.33
C ALA A 29 -8.86 2.56 -5.55
N ILE A 30 -8.20 3.63 -6.00
CA ILE A 30 -8.85 4.88 -6.40
C ILE A 30 -9.83 4.63 -7.53
N GLU A 31 -9.42 3.91 -8.58
CA GLU A 31 -10.29 3.60 -9.73
C GLU A 31 -11.51 2.78 -9.33
N LEU A 32 -11.34 1.76 -8.47
CA LEU A 32 -12.45 0.97 -7.96
C LEU A 32 -13.46 1.84 -7.22
N THR A 33 -12.97 2.80 -6.44
CA THR A 33 -13.82 3.76 -5.73
C THR A 33 -14.58 4.65 -6.70
N LEU A 34 -13.90 5.22 -7.69
CA LEU A 34 -14.53 6.13 -8.68
C LEU A 34 -15.55 5.43 -9.54
N ARG A 35 -15.36 4.16 -9.86
CA ARG A 35 -16.32 3.35 -10.60
C ARG A 35 -17.48 2.86 -9.75
N ALA A 36 -17.44 3.10 -8.45
CA ALA A 36 -18.38 2.53 -7.50
C ALA A 36 -18.55 1.01 -7.73
N GLN A 37 -17.43 0.32 -7.89
CA GLN A 37 -17.41 -1.10 -8.23
C GLN A 37 -18.13 -1.92 -7.16
N PRO A 38 -19.17 -2.69 -7.53
CA PRO A 38 -19.87 -3.50 -6.53
C PRO A 38 -19.04 -4.71 -6.10
N LEU A 39 -19.21 -5.11 -4.84
CA LEU A 39 -18.69 -6.37 -4.32
C LEU A 39 -19.84 -7.25 -3.87
N ALA A 40 -19.69 -8.56 -4.11
CA ALA A 40 -20.67 -9.53 -3.64
C ALA A 40 -20.66 -9.58 -2.11
N GLY A 41 -21.83 -9.51 -1.52
CA GLY A 41 -22.03 -9.73 -0.08
C GLY A 41 -21.92 -8.48 0.80
N CYS A 42 -21.59 -7.31 0.26
CA CYS A 42 -21.65 -6.09 1.06
C CYS A 42 -21.90 -4.85 0.21
N SER A 43 -22.44 -3.81 0.87
CA SER A 43 -22.54 -2.48 0.29
C SER A 43 -21.24 -1.72 0.60
N VAL A 44 -20.44 -1.50 -0.42
CA VAL A 44 -19.09 -0.91 -0.27
C VAL A 44 -19.20 0.61 -0.22
N SER A 45 -18.65 1.22 0.84
CA SER A 45 -18.60 2.69 0.97
C SER A 45 -17.42 3.30 0.19
N GLY A 46 -16.39 2.52 -0.05
CA GLY A 46 -15.19 2.88 -0.78
C GLY A 46 -14.14 1.79 -0.68
N TYR A 47 -13.02 2.01 -1.32
CA TYR A 47 -11.91 1.06 -1.36
C TYR A 47 -10.66 1.68 -0.73
N GLY A 48 -9.78 0.84 -0.26
CA GLY A 48 -8.53 1.29 0.34
C GLY A 48 -7.41 0.29 0.22
N VAL A 49 -6.25 0.72 0.69
CA VAL A 49 -5.04 -0.11 0.77
C VAL A 49 -4.59 -0.14 2.23
N TYR A 50 -4.32 -1.33 2.72
CA TYR A 50 -3.82 -1.57 4.07
C TYR A 50 -2.39 -2.07 4.02
N VAL A 51 -1.50 -1.42 4.77
CA VAL A 51 -0.09 -1.78 4.91
C VAL A 51 0.29 -1.87 6.38
N ASN A 52 1.12 -2.83 6.73
CA ASN A 52 1.56 -3.02 8.11
C ASN A 52 3.03 -3.49 8.12
N LYS A 53 3.86 -2.82 8.91
CA LYS A 53 5.28 -3.14 8.98
C LYS A 53 5.62 -4.32 9.89
N ASN A 54 4.68 -4.78 10.71
CA ASN A 54 4.93 -5.83 11.69
C ASN A 54 4.84 -7.21 11.07
N PHE A 55 5.74 -8.10 11.50
CA PHE A 55 5.68 -9.52 11.14
C PHE A 55 4.32 -10.13 11.57
N PRO A 56 3.64 -10.91 10.74
CA PRO A 56 4.08 -11.45 9.43
C PRO A 56 3.59 -10.63 8.22
N LEU A 57 3.17 -9.38 8.40
CA LEU A 57 2.50 -8.56 7.36
C LEU A 57 3.46 -7.65 6.58
N GLU A 58 4.73 -7.64 6.95
CA GLU A 58 5.74 -6.73 6.37
C GLU A 58 6.09 -7.02 4.90
N LYS A 59 5.66 -8.16 4.37
CA LYS A 59 5.96 -8.58 3.00
C LYS A 59 4.76 -8.50 2.07
N GLU A 60 3.67 -7.93 2.52
CA GLU A 60 2.42 -7.88 1.76
C GLU A 60 1.62 -6.61 2.03
N TYR A 61 0.61 -6.39 1.22
CA TYR A 61 -0.41 -5.34 1.42
C TYR A 61 -1.73 -5.83 0.86
N THR A 62 -2.81 -5.18 1.29
CA THR A 62 -4.17 -5.62 0.96
C THR A 62 -4.95 -4.49 0.32
N ILE A 63 -5.62 -4.76 -0.80
CA ILE A 63 -6.69 -3.91 -1.31
C ILE A 63 -7.99 -4.42 -0.71
N PHE A 64 -8.74 -3.54 -0.07
CA PHE A 64 -9.99 -3.91 0.62
C PHE A 64 -11.15 -3.01 0.22
N GLY A 65 -12.36 -3.55 0.35
CA GLY A 65 -13.60 -2.78 0.25
C GLY A 65 -14.21 -2.66 1.64
N ASP A 66 -14.54 -1.42 2.03
CA ASP A 66 -15.09 -1.13 3.34
C ASP A 66 -16.60 -1.44 3.36
N CYS A 67 -16.98 -2.43 4.14
CA CYS A 67 -18.36 -2.92 4.24
C CYS A 67 -19.09 -2.40 5.48
N ASN A 68 -18.37 -1.89 6.47
CA ASN A 68 -18.97 -1.41 7.72
C ASN A 68 -18.94 0.12 7.88
N GLY A 69 -18.35 0.84 6.93
CA GLY A 69 -18.33 2.30 6.91
C GLY A 69 -17.32 2.96 7.85
N ASN A 70 -16.39 2.20 8.43
CA ASN A 70 -15.41 2.74 9.36
C ASN A 70 -14.13 3.27 8.71
N LYS A 71 -13.98 3.08 7.39
CA LYS A 71 -12.82 3.54 6.59
C LYS A 71 -11.48 2.92 6.97
N SER A 72 -11.50 1.83 7.72
CA SER A 72 -10.31 1.09 8.13
C SER A 72 -10.50 -0.39 7.82
N TYR A 73 -9.41 -1.06 7.47
CA TYR A 73 -9.46 -2.48 7.18
C TYR A 73 -9.64 -3.30 8.45
N ASP A 74 -10.66 -4.14 8.48
CA ASP A 74 -10.92 -5.07 9.58
C ASP A 74 -11.63 -6.34 9.09
N ALA A 75 -12.00 -7.22 10.03
CA ALA A 75 -12.63 -8.50 9.70
C ALA A 75 -14.03 -8.37 9.06
N GLY A 76 -14.67 -7.21 9.17
CA GLY A 76 -15.97 -6.93 8.56
C GLY A 76 -15.87 -6.53 7.09
N ASP A 77 -14.69 -6.38 6.56
CA ASP A 77 -14.44 -5.90 5.20
C ASP A 77 -14.17 -7.04 4.24
N VAL A 78 -14.23 -6.73 2.94
CA VAL A 78 -13.93 -7.69 1.88
C VAL A 78 -12.51 -7.44 1.38
N VAL A 79 -11.70 -8.49 1.35
CA VAL A 79 -10.39 -8.47 0.68
C VAL A 79 -10.64 -8.56 -0.82
N VAL A 80 -10.26 -7.49 -1.55
CA VAL A 80 -10.28 -7.51 -3.01
C VAL A 80 -9.10 -8.31 -3.52
N GLU A 81 -7.93 -8.01 -3.01
CA GLU A 81 -6.71 -8.73 -3.38
C GLU A 81 -5.65 -8.58 -2.30
N LEU A 82 -4.98 -9.67 -1.98
CA LEU A 82 -3.79 -9.71 -1.15
C LEU A 82 -2.58 -9.77 -2.07
N LEU A 83 -1.68 -8.80 -1.98
CA LEU A 83 -0.53 -8.69 -2.86
C LEU A 83 0.76 -8.81 -2.06
N LYS A 84 1.72 -9.54 -2.62
CA LYS A 84 3.03 -9.73 -1.99
C LYS A 84 4.08 -8.94 -2.76
N PHE A 85 5.02 -8.36 -2.02
CA PHE A 85 6.22 -7.78 -2.63
C PHE A 85 7.08 -8.88 -3.26
N GLU A 86 7.96 -8.47 -4.18
CA GLU A 86 8.92 -9.41 -4.74
C GLU A 86 9.82 -9.99 -3.65
N SER A 87 10.33 -11.19 -3.87
CA SER A 87 11.24 -11.86 -2.94
C SER A 87 12.41 -10.95 -2.57
N GLY A 88 12.68 -10.82 -1.27
CA GLY A 88 13.74 -9.98 -0.75
C GLY A 88 13.35 -8.54 -0.45
N VAL A 89 12.10 -8.15 -0.74
CA VAL A 89 11.58 -6.80 -0.45
C VAL A 89 10.58 -6.89 0.70
N GLN A 90 10.71 -5.96 1.64
CA GLN A 90 9.79 -5.86 2.78
C GLN A 90 9.56 -4.41 3.19
N ILE A 91 8.50 -4.19 3.95
CA ILE A 91 8.21 -2.89 4.56
C ILE A 91 9.21 -2.67 5.71
N SER A 92 9.91 -1.55 5.65
CA SER A 92 10.80 -1.11 6.72
C SER A 92 10.09 -0.28 7.75
N ASP A 93 9.23 0.65 7.27
CA ASP A 93 8.47 1.52 8.15
C ASP A 93 7.20 2.00 7.44
N VAL A 94 6.23 2.39 8.24
CA VAL A 94 4.94 2.92 7.77
C VAL A 94 4.58 4.12 8.65
N SER A 95 4.07 5.18 8.02
CA SER A 95 3.48 6.30 8.73
C SER A 95 2.04 6.49 8.23
N PRO A 96 1.03 6.46 9.07
CA PRO A 96 1.03 6.20 10.54
C PRO A 96 1.61 4.83 10.93
N ASN A 97 2.25 4.78 12.05
CA ASN A 97 2.96 3.60 12.56
C ASN A 97 2.06 2.82 13.54
N PRO A 98 1.99 1.48 13.55
CA PRO A 98 2.76 0.53 12.70
C PRO A 98 2.07 0.16 11.41
N ALA A 99 0.86 0.63 11.19
CA ALA A 99 0.02 0.28 10.04
C ALA A 99 -0.72 1.51 9.54
N ALA A 100 -0.91 1.58 8.21
CA ALA A 100 -1.70 2.63 7.59
C ALA A 100 -2.88 2.04 6.82
N HIS A 101 -4.04 2.62 7.00
CA HIS A 101 -5.23 2.37 6.21
C HIS A 101 -5.44 3.59 5.33
N ILE A 102 -5.21 3.45 4.03
CA ILE A 102 -5.35 4.54 3.06
C ILE A 102 -6.67 4.31 2.33
N PHE A 103 -7.66 5.15 2.60
CA PHE A 103 -9.03 4.93 2.16
C PHE A 103 -9.49 6.02 1.21
N PHE A 104 -10.24 5.64 0.19
CA PHE A 104 -10.75 6.53 -0.84
C PHE A 104 -12.28 6.55 -0.84
N THR A 105 -12.85 7.75 -0.89
CA THR A 105 -14.30 7.97 -0.91
C THR A 105 -14.69 8.73 -2.18
N PRO A 106 -15.77 8.30 -2.92
CA PRO A 106 -16.25 9.02 -4.09
C PRO A 106 -16.99 10.31 -3.67
N PRO A 107 -17.30 11.25 -4.62
CA PRO A 107 -17.05 11.19 -6.08
C PRO A 107 -15.67 11.68 -6.51
N ASP A 108 -15.15 12.70 -5.89
CA ASP A 108 -13.73 13.08 -5.97
C ASP A 108 -13.00 12.26 -4.93
N PRO A 109 -11.91 11.55 -5.27
CA PRO A 109 -11.32 10.67 -4.30
C PRO A 109 -10.79 11.47 -3.12
N GLN A 110 -11.64 11.58 -2.11
CA GLN A 110 -11.21 12.08 -0.81
C GLN A 110 -10.36 11.00 -0.18
N VAL A 111 -9.16 11.36 0.24
CA VAL A 111 -8.24 10.42 0.87
C VAL A 111 -8.29 10.60 2.38
N ASP A 112 -8.62 9.52 3.07
CA ASP A 112 -8.53 9.45 4.53
C ASP A 112 -7.43 8.45 4.90
N ILE A 113 -6.63 8.79 5.89
CA ILE A 113 -5.50 7.98 6.33
C ILE A 113 -5.66 7.68 7.80
N PHE A 114 -5.78 6.41 8.16
CA PHE A 114 -5.94 6.02 9.55
C PHE A 114 -4.77 5.17 10.04
N PRO A 115 -4.46 5.24 11.32
CA PRO A 115 -5.07 6.08 12.37
C PRO A 115 -4.66 7.55 12.30
N GLY A 116 -5.44 8.40 12.94
CA GLY A 116 -5.11 9.82 13.17
C GLY A 116 -5.37 10.76 12.01
N ASN A 117 -5.65 10.24 10.83
CA ASN A 117 -5.93 10.99 9.60
C ASN A 117 -4.91 12.12 9.30
N PRO A 118 -3.60 11.79 9.26
CA PRO A 118 -2.57 12.79 8.95
C PRO A 118 -2.65 13.26 7.50
N ALA A 119 -1.87 14.30 7.18
CA ALA A 119 -1.86 14.89 5.84
C ALA A 119 -1.25 13.96 4.78
N THR A 120 -0.38 13.05 5.19
CA THR A 120 0.29 12.10 4.29
C THR A 120 0.42 10.73 4.94
N ALA A 121 0.49 9.70 4.10
CA ALA A 121 0.95 8.38 4.48
C ALA A 121 2.26 8.08 3.78
N GLN A 122 3.13 7.35 4.44
CA GLN A 122 4.40 6.90 3.88
C GLN A 122 4.57 5.40 4.08
N VAL A 123 5.09 4.74 3.06
CA VAL A 123 5.51 3.35 3.11
C VAL A 123 6.96 3.29 2.66
N ILE A 124 7.83 2.83 3.54
CA ILE A 124 9.25 2.68 3.24
C ILE A 124 9.51 1.20 3.01
N LEU A 125 9.95 0.87 1.81
CA LEU A 125 10.37 -0.48 1.43
C LEU A 125 11.89 -0.58 1.52
N ARG A 126 12.38 -1.77 1.88
CA ARG A 126 13.81 -2.06 1.94
C ARG A 126 14.11 -3.45 1.40
N LEU A 127 15.37 -3.68 1.07
CA LEU A 127 15.86 -5.02 0.82
C LEU A 127 16.19 -5.72 2.14
N GLU A 128 15.79 -6.98 2.27
CA GLU A 128 16.11 -7.79 3.46
C GLU A 128 17.63 -7.94 3.65
N ASN A 129 18.35 -8.12 2.54
CA ASN A 129 19.80 -8.36 2.57
C ASN A 129 20.63 -7.08 2.61
N ASP A 130 20.02 -5.93 2.36
CA ASP A 130 20.68 -4.63 2.40
C ASP A 130 19.69 -3.57 2.88
N PRO A 131 19.47 -3.47 4.21
CA PRO A 131 18.49 -2.56 4.79
C PRO A 131 18.76 -1.08 4.53
N SER A 132 19.95 -0.72 4.08
CA SER A 132 20.30 0.66 3.72
C SER A 132 19.67 1.08 2.39
N ARG A 133 19.26 0.12 1.55
CA ARG A 133 18.60 0.38 0.28
C ARG A 133 17.10 0.44 0.48
N THR A 134 16.55 1.62 0.23
CA THR A 134 15.13 1.89 0.47
C THR A 134 14.48 2.61 -0.70
N ARG A 135 13.16 2.48 -0.79
CA ARG A 135 12.29 3.34 -1.58
C ARG A 135 11.13 3.78 -0.71
N THR A 136 10.76 5.04 -0.82
CA THR A 136 9.67 5.61 -0.05
C THR A 136 8.53 5.97 -0.98
N LEU A 137 7.35 5.43 -0.71
CA LEU A 137 6.11 5.84 -1.36
C LEU A 137 5.37 6.77 -0.40
N THR A 138 4.98 7.93 -0.90
CA THR A 138 4.21 8.91 -0.15
C THR A 138 2.91 9.19 -0.88
N ILE A 139 1.79 9.20 -0.16
CA ILE A 139 0.51 9.63 -0.69
C ILE A 139 -0.06 10.76 0.18
N ASN A 140 -0.59 11.81 -0.46
CA ASN A 140 -1.21 12.92 0.24
C ASN A 140 -2.74 12.87 0.17
N LYS A 141 -3.40 13.79 0.84
CA LYS A 141 -4.87 13.89 0.89
C LYS A 141 -5.53 14.17 -0.47
N LYS A 142 -4.76 14.60 -1.45
CA LYS A 142 -5.24 14.84 -2.83
C LYS A 142 -5.11 13.61 -3.72
N GLY A 143 -4.57 12.51 -3.19
CA GLY A 143 -4.32 11.30 -3.95
C GLY A 143 -3.06 11.35 -4.82
N VAL A 144 -2.18 12.31 -4.60
CA VAL A 144 -0.91 12.38 -5.30
C VAL A 144 0.06 11.40 -4.68
N ILE A 145 0.64 10.55 -5.52
CA ILE A 145 1.58 9.50 -5.13
C ILE A 145 2.96 9.87 -5.63
N ASP A 146 3.93 9.84 -4.74
CA ASP A 146 5.33 10.13 -5.04
C ASP A 146 6.22 8.98 -4.58
N ILE A 147 7.27 8.68 -5.34
CA ILE A 147 8.24 7.62 -5.04
C ILE A 147 9.63 8.22 -5.05
N ASP A 148 10.33 8.10 -3.92
CA ASP A 148 11.73 8.52 -3.76
C ASP A 148 12.67 7.32 -3.63
#